data_9f9523ddecc65cf4feaead6b551473aa
#
_entry.id   9f9523ddecc65cf4feaead6b551473aa
#
_cell.length_a   1.000
_cell.length_b   1.000
_cell.length_c   1.000
_cell.angle_alpha   90.00
_cell.angle_beta   90.00
_cell.angle_gamma   90.00
#
_symmetry.space_group_name_H-M   'P 1'
#
loop_
_entity.id
_entity.type
_entity.pdbx_description
1 polymer ?
#
loop_
_entity_poly.entity_id
_entity_poly.type
_entity_poly.pdbx_seq_one_letter_code
_entity_poly.pdbx_strand_id
1 'polypeptide(L)'
;GIELEQMNNSMLSGAYSSAGYLSLTDPSTNNFQKEMGLVYNNFSILDDSHADPYIYALENVKYYVSGGDEKKESAIGSESLATLKNISSERTYNSQVYENKDYIPFGFTYENVISQSEYSSLSPVQKREALLQAAVLNDTDEYVNSDLSSISTEVYKPEFETVLPKDGCVIQNNTIYSQSNGSEIHLKTSVEEGYQTYIQFNNLRYTSLSGMQLKKIISPDAYNKLTTYERRKISYSEKNFVPSTYASAVVSSDSGARTSFSISTPNHDYYSGINDFTVNLGDKPIKDITLRVGSGAYAYDSIEIICIPKTDYKANLNALAEEHLEDLNIAVNEISGSIKLESDKVLFLSIPYNENWTAYADGEETAIYKANTGFCAIPLKAGEHKIVLKYKNKQLKLSSAVSVVGFAGFAVTVAAVEISRKKKKSTTIK
;
A
#
# COMPACT_ATOMS: atom_id res chain seq x y z
N GLY A 1 -10.34 1.47 11.74
CA GLY A 1 -8.92 1.83 11.80
C GLY A 1 -8.72 3.32 12.02
N ILE A 2 -7.59 3.68 12.51
CA ILE A 2 -7.13 5.07 12.66
C ILE A 2 -5.84 5.17 11.87
N GLU A 3 -5.74 6.15 11.00
CA GLU A 3 -4.47 6.50 10.39
C GLU A 3 -3.75 7.54 11.24
N LEU A 4 -2.49 7.28 11.54
CA LEU A 4 -1.63 8.13 12.35
C LEU A 4 -0.39 8.51 11.53
N GLU A 5 -0.04 9.79 11.50
CA GLU A 5 1.12 10.29 10.75
C GLU A 5 2.47 9.65 11.10
N GLN A 6 2.57 9.07 12.29
CA GLN A 6 3.81 8.38 12.72
C GLN A 6 3.58 6.87 12.73
N MET A 7 4.42 6.17 12.01
CA MET A 7 4.44 4.72 11.98
C MET A 7 4.47 4.13 13.39
N ASN A 8 3.68 3.08 13.61
CA ASN A 8 3.59 2.34 14.90
C ASN A 8 3.00 3.12 16.10
N ASN A 9 2.46 4.32 15.92
CA ASN A 9 1.74 5.01 17.00
C ASN A 9 0.50 4.23 17.46
N SER A 10 -0.10 3.43 16.58
CA SER A 10 -1.18 2.51 16.92
C SER A 10 -0.79 1.51 18.01
N MET A 11 0.44 1.01 18.02
CA MET A 11 0.93 0.09 19.05
C MET A 11 1.00 0.74 20.45
N LEU A 12 1.24 2.06 20.50
CA LEU A 12 1.30 2.81 21.76
C LEU A 12 -0.09 3.26 22.23
N SER A 13 -0.98 3.59 21.29
CA SER A 13 -2.32 4.08 21.60
C SER A 13 -3.35 2.97 21.81
N GLY A 14 -3.05 1.73 21.40
CA GLY A 14 -4.01 0.63 21.36
C GLY A 14 -5.06 0.76 20.25
N ALA A 15 -4.86 1.68 19.31
CA ALA A 15 -5.73 1.86 18.15
C ALA A 15 -5.37 0.88 17.04
N TYR A 16 -6.35 0.48 16.22
CA TYR A 16 -6.11 -0.29 15.00
C TYR A 16 -5.81 0.67 13.86
N SER A 17 -4.66 0.50 13.20
CA SER A 17 -4.21 1.34 12.09
C SER A 17 -3.82 0.49 10.88
N SER A 18 -4.07 0.99 9.68
CA SER A 18 -3.58 0.41 8.43
C SER A 18 -2.09 0.71 8.20
N ALA A 19 -1.57 1.78 8.79
CA ALA A 19 -0.17 2.18 8.65
C ALA A 19 0.74 1.58 9.73
N GLY A 20 1.93 1.14 9.34
CA GLY A 20 2.90 0.60 10.28
C GLY A 20 4.27 0.34 9.66
N TYR A 21 5.29 0.26 10.53
CA TYR A 21 6.62 -0.24 10.16
C TYR A 21 6.86 -1.58 10.86
N LEU A 22 7.08 -2.61 10.07
CA LEU A 22 7.39 -3.95 10.54
C LEU A 22 8.62 -4.47 9.80
N SER A 23 9.62 -4.96 10.52
CA SER A 23 10.83 -5.55 9.90
C SER A 23 10.51 -6.77 9.03
N LEU A 24 9.39 -7.44 9.30
CA LEU A 24 8.84 -8.54 8.51
C LEU A 24 7.34 -8.30 8.35
N THR A 25 6.90 -8.04 7.14
CA THR A 25 5.49 -7.89 6.78
C THR A 25 4.92 -9.20 6.25
N ASP A 26 3.61 -9.38 6.36
CA ASP A 26 2.93 -10.52 5.75
C ASP A 26 2.96 -10.37 4.21
N PRO A 27 3.36 -11.40 3.46
CA PRO A 27 3.38 -11.35 2.00
C PRO A 27 2.01 -11.01 1.38
N SER A 28 0.92 -11.37 2.05
CA SER A 28 -0.44 -11.10 1.59
C SER A 28 -0.73 -9.61 1.51
N THR A 29 -0.31 -8.84 2.54
CA THR A 29 -0.45 -7.38 2.56
C THR A 29 0.38 -6.72 1.46
N ASN A 30 1.63 -7.15 1.29
CA ASN A 30 2.49 -6.63 0.22
C ASN A 30 1.91 -6.90 -1.17
N ASN A 31 1.32 -8.08 -1.39
CA ASN A 31 0.68 -8.42 -2.65
C ASN A 31 -0.52 -7.51 -2.93
N PHE A 32 -1.38 -7.26 -1.94
CA PHE A 32 -2.51 -6.33 -2.08
C PHE A 32 -2.03 -4.93 -2.48
N GLN A 33 -1.04 -4.39 -1.78
CA GLN A 33 -0.51 -3.07 -2.08
C GLN A 33 0.11 -2.98 -3.49
N LYS A 34 0.82 -4.02 -3.91
CA LYS A 34 1.35 -4.13 -5.27
C LYS A 34 0.23 -4.14 -6.32
N GLU A 35 -0.82 -4.93 -6.09
CA GLU A 35 -1.99 -4.99 -6.99
C GLU A 35 -2.72 -3.65 -7.08
N MET A 36 -2.72 -2.87 -6.01
CA MET A 36 -3.29 -1.53 -5.98
C MET A 36 -2.38 -0.45 -6.56
N GLY A 37 -1.12 -0.75 -6.89
CA GLY A 37 -0.15 0.24 -7.37
C GLY A 37 0.13 1.32 -6.33
N LEU A 38 0.10 0.99 -5.04
CA LEU A 38 0.35 1.96 -3.99
C LEU A 38 1.80 2.46 -4.02
N VAL A 39 1.95 3.77 -3.82
CA VAL A 39 3.19 4.51 -4.08
C VAL A 39 4.22 4.36 -2.97
N TYR A 40 4.54 3.13 -2.60
CA TYR A 40 5.71 2.91 -1.80
C TYR A 40 6.51 1.69 -2.31
N ASN A 41 7.78 1.67 -1.99
CA ASN A 41 8.71 0.68 -2.50
C ASN A 41 9.57 0.04 -1.41
N ASN A 42 9.09 0.05 -0.17
CA ASN A 42 9.73 -0.60 0.96
C ASN A 42 8.77 -1.63 1.56
N PHE A 43 9.11 -2.91 1.43
CA PHE A 43 8.28 -4.02 1.94
C PHE A 43 8.12 -4.05 3.48
N SER A 44 8.87 -3.22 4.20
CA SER A 44 8.76 -3.08 5.66
C SER A 44 7.79 -1.98 6.09
N ILE A 45 7.27 -1.20 5.15
CA ILE A 45 6.38 -0.07 5.41
C ILE A 45 5.00 -0.41 4.89
N LEU A 46 4.03 -0.42 5.78
CA LEU A 46 2.61 -0.34 5.46
C LEU A 46 2.25 1.14 5.53
N ASP A 47 2.09 1.77 4.39
CA ASP A 47 1.78 3.18 4.32
C ASP A 47 0.26 3.40 4.23
N ASP A 48 -0.14 4.62 4.43
CA ASP A 48 -1.51 5.11 4.54
C ASP A 48 -2.29 5.15 3.22
N SER A 49 -2.00 4.29 2.27
CA SER A 49 -2.66 4.26 0.95
C SER A 49 -2.84 5.64 0.27
N HIS A 50 -2.10 6.64 0.71
CA HIS A 50 -2.09 8.01 0.17
C HIS A 50 -3.48 8.65 0.07
N ALA A 51 -4.29 8.48 1.12
CA ALA A 51 -5.63 9.04 1.21
C ALA A 51 -6.59 8.55 0.11
N ASP A 52 -6.47 7.31 -0.30
CA ASP A 52 -7.33 6.70 -1.31
C ASP A 52 -8.67 6.27 -0.69
N PRO A 53 -9.82 6.87 -1.06
CA PRO A 53 -11.10 6.60 -0.43
C PRO A 53 -11.59 5.16 -0.64
N TYR A 54 -11.26 4.54 -1.77
CA TYR A 54 -11.62 3.14 -2.06
C TYR A 54 -10.86 2.19 -1.13
N ILE A 55 -9.56 2.43 -0.95
CA ILE A 55 -8.73 1.61 -0.07
C ILE A 55 -9.13 1.79 1.39
N TYR A 56 -9.38 3.03 1.82
CA TYR A 56 -9.85 3.32 3.17
C TYR A 56 -11.17 2.64 3.51
N ALA A 57 -12.09 2.58 2.55
CA ALA A 57 -13.35 1.87 2.72
C ALA A 57 -13.10 0.36 2.92
N LEU A 58 -12.32 -0.27 2.06
CA LEU A 58 -11.98 -1.70 2.12
C LEU A 58 -11.19 -2.09 3.38
N GLU A 59 -10.32 -1.21 3.87
CA GLU A 59 -9.54 -1.40 5.10
C GLU A 59 -10.29 -0.96 6.38
N ASN A 60 -11.55 -0.59 6.26
CA ASN A 60 -12.41 -0.14 7.38
C ASN A 60 -11.83 1.06 8.16
N VAL A 61 -11.23 2.02 7.45
CA VAL A 61 -10.70 3.24 8.06
C VAL A 61 -11.85 4.18 8.40
N LYS A 62 -12.17 4.28 9.68
CA LYS A 62 -13.25 5.12 10.22
C LYS A 62 -12.78 6.53 10.54
N TYR A 63 -11.57 6.68 11.04
CA TYR A 63 -11.02 7.97 11.45
C TYR A 63 -9.70 8.21 10.76
N TYR A 64 -9.50 9.44 10.33
CA TYR A 64 -8.25 9.94 9.78
C TYR A 64 -7.70 11.03 10.70
N VAL A 65 -6.44 10.92 11.09
CA VAL A 65 -5.77 11.91 11.93
C VAL A 65 -4.72 12.62 11.08
N SER A 66 -5.00 13.89 10.75
CA SER A 66 -4.10 14.74 9.99
C SER A 66 -3.25 15.60 10.91
N GLY A 67 -1.96 15.73 10.59
CA GLY A 67 -1.07 16.71 11.19
C GLY A 67 -1.23 18.13 10.64
N GLY A 68 -2.36 18.41 9.95
CA GLY A 68 -2.64 19.70 9.33
C GLY A 68 -2.18 19.79 7.87
N ASP A 69 -1.99 18.66 7.18
CA ASP A 69 -1.72 18.66 5.74
C ASP A 69 -3.02 18.70 4.93
N GLU A 70 -3.51 19.93 4.67
CA GLU A 70 -4.71 20.17 3.85
C GLU A 70 -4.66 19.53 2.46
N LYS A 71 -3.47 19.17 1.96
CA LYS A 71 -3.29 18.59 0.64
C LYS A 71 -3.66 17.11 0.60
N LYS A 72 -3.40 16.37 1.67
CA LYS A 72 -3.90 15.00 1.82
C LYS A 72 -5.42 14.96 1.95
N GLU A 73 -5.98 15.89 2.71
CA GLU A 73 -7.43 16.02 2.90
C GLU A 73 -8.17 16.26 1.59
N SER A 74 -7.58 17.06 0.68
CA SER A 74 -8.18 17.33 -0.62
C SER A 74 -8.23 16.10 -1.55
N ALA A 75 -7.34 15.13 -1.34
CA ALA A 75 -7.31 13.91 -2.14
C ALA A 75 -8.39 12.90 -1.74
N ILE A 76 -8.81 12.86 -0.46
CA ILE A 76 -9.88 11.96 0.00
C ILE A 76 -11.25 12.40 -0.51
N GLY A 77 -11.42 13.69 -0.76
CA GLY A 77 -12.69 14.29 -1.12
C GLY A 77 -13.38 14.95 0.08
N SER A 78 -13.83 16.18 -0.11
CA SER A 78 -14.39 16.99 0.98
C SER A 78 -15.74 16.48 1.50
N GLU A 79 -16.48 15.70 0.70
CA GLU A 79 -17.76 15.11 1.10
C GLU A 79 -17.62 13.87 1.97
N SER A 80 -16.49 13.15 1.85
CA SER A 80 -16.22 11.92 2.62
C SER A 80 -15.68 12.21 4.02
N LEU A 81 -15.18 13.42 4.27
CA LEU A 81 -14.62 13.81 5.56
C LEU A 81 -15.52 14.82 6.28
N ALA A 82 -15.74 14.61 7.58
CA ALA A 82 -16.31 15.61 8.47
C ALA A 82 -15.34 15.80 9.64
N THR A 83 -14.97 17.06 9.91
CA THR A 83 -14.17 17.39 11.09
C THR A 83 -14.95 17.03 12.35
N LEU A 84 -14.44 16.06 13.13
CA LEU A 84 -15.11 15.60 14.35
C LEU A 84 -14.75 16.45 15.53
N LYS A 85 -13.48 16.76 15.68
CA LYS A 85 -12.99 17.47 16.86
C LYS A 85 -11.58 17.98 16.62
N ASN A 86 -11.35 19.23 16.98
CA ASN A 86 -10.00 19.72 17.19
C ASN A 86 -9.52 19.14 18.54
N ILE A 87 -8.62 18.15 18.47
CA ILE A 87 -7.96 17.61 19.67
C ILE A 87 -6.79 18.55 19.95
N SER A 88 -7.08 19.76 20.43
CA SER A 88 -6.05 20.56 21.09
C SER A 88 -5.75 19.94 22.44
N SER A 89 -4.84 18.97 22.49
CA SER A 89 -4.20 18.63 23.74
C SER A 89 -3.20 19.75 24.08
N GLU A 90 -2.95 20.00 25.35
CA GLU A 90 -1.92 20.95 25.84
C GLU A 90 -0.48 20.63 25.39
N ARG A 91 -0.32 19.62 24.52
CA ARG A 91 0.94 19.24 23.86
C ARG A 91 0.85 19.62 22.38
N THR A 92 1.68 20.51 22.01
CA THR A 92 2.23 21.08 20.76
C THR A 92 1.89 20.45 19.38
N TYR A 93 0.88 19.63 19.21
CA TYR A 93 0.47 19.05 17.93
C TYR A 93 -0.96 19.49 17.58
N ASN A 94 -1.08 20.36 16.59
CA ASN A 94 -2.36 20.67 15.94
C ASN A 94 -2.75 19.49 15.05
N SER A 95 -3.17 18.38 15.63
CA SER A 95 -3.74 17.28 14.86
C SER A 95 -5.25 17.47 14.74
N GLN A 96 -5.78 17.28 13.54
CA GLN A 96 -7.20 17.25 13.27
C GLN A 96 -7.66 15.82 13.05
N VAL A 97 -8.80 15.47 13.62
CA VAL A 97 -9.41 14.15 13.46
C VAL A 97 -10.63 14.29 12.58
N TYR A 98 -10.67 13.51 11.52
CA TYR A 98 -11.78 13.45 10.57
C TYR A 98 -12.48 12.09 10.68
N GLU A 99 -13.79 12.08 10.59
CA GLU A 99 -14.57 10.87 10.43
C GLU A 99 -14.78 10.59 8.94
N ASN A 100 -14.39 9.40 8.50
CA ASN A 100 -14.68 8.94 7.16
C ASN A 100 -16.15 8.52 7.07
N LYS A 101 -16.96 9.27 6.32
CA LYS A 101 -18.36 8.96 6.08
C LYS A 101 -18.58 7.81 5.11
N ASP A 102 -17.53 7.44 4.37
CA ASP A 102 -17.49 6.31 3.45
C ASP A 102 -16.95 5.05 4.12
N TYR A 103 -17.00 5.03 5.44
CA TYR A 103 -16.57 3.90 6.24
C TYR A 103 -17.47 2.69 6.04
N ILE A 104 -16.88 1.56 5.68
CA ILE A 104 -17.53 0.25 5.73
C ILE A 104 -17.17 -0.41 7.07
N PRO A 105 -18.14 -0.93 7.84
CA PRO A 105 -17.86 -1.65 9.09
C PRO A 105 -17.00 -2.88 8.86
N PHE A 106 -16.26 -3.30 9.89
CA PHE A 106 -15.44 -4.51 9.82
C PHE A 106 -16.28 -5.78 9.66
N GLY A 107 -15.84 -6.67 8.79
CA GLY A 107 -16.53 -7.94 8.55
C GLY A 107 -17.81 -7.75 7.74
N PHE A 108 -17.70 -7.16 6.57
CA PHE A 108 -18.81 -6.97 5.64
C PHE A 108 -18.91 -8.10 4.60
N THR A 109 -19.99 -8.15 3.84
CA THR A 109 -20.25 -9.26 2.93
C THR A 109 -20.25 -8.88 1.46
N TYR A 110 -19.90 -9.85 0.62
CA TYR A 110 -20.05 -9.79 -0.81
C TYR A 110 -21.07 -10.84 -1.30
N GLU A 111 -21.92 -10.43 -2.22
CA GLU A 111 -22.81 -11.31 -2.98
C GLU A 111 -22.10 -11.85 -4.22
N ASN A 112 -21.40 -10.97 -4.95
CA ASN A 112 -20.64 -11.33 -6.14
C ASN A 112 -19.22 -11.76 -5.78
N VAL A 113 -18.75 -12.80 -6.45
CA VAL A 113 -17.39 -13.33 -6.30
C VAL A 113 -16.82 -13.61 -7.69
N ILE A 114 -15.76 -12.91 -8.05
CA ILE A 114 -15.05 -13.08 -9.33
C ILE A 114 -13.74 -13.86 -9.14
N SER A 115 -13.22 -14.39 -10.22
CA SER A 115 -11.99 -15.16 -10.22
C SER A 115 -10.74 -14.27 -10.13
N GLN A 116 -9.66 -14.81 -9.55
CA GLN A 116 -8.36 -14.12 -9.50
C GLN A 116 -7.82 -13.83 -10.91
N SER A 117 -8.05 -14.69 -11.89
CA SER A 117 -7.58 -14.50 -13.27
C SER A 117 -8.24 -13.30 -13.92
N GLU A 118 -9.57 -13.16 -13.79
CA GLU A 118 -10.30 -11.99 -14.30
C GLU A 118 -9.85 -10.70 -13.62
N TYR A 119 -9.80 -10.71 -12.29
CA TYR A 119 -9.32 -9.55 -11.51
C TYR A 119 -7.89 -9.12 -11.89
N SER A 120 -6.99 -10.07 -12.16
CA SER A 120 -5.61 -9.79 -12.54
C SER A 120 -5.50 -9.10 -13.91
N SER A 121 -6.52 -9.19 -14.76
CA SER A 121 -6.58 -8.48 -16.04
C SER A 121 -6.87 -6.99 -15.92
N LEU A 122 -7.38 -6.54 -14.78
CA LEU A 122 -7.73 -5.17 -14.50
C LEU A 122 -6.51 -4.32 -14.16
N SER A 123 -6.54 -3.03 -14.55
CA SER A 123 -5.57 -2.05 -14.08
C SER A 123 -5.74 -1.80 -12.57
N PRO A 124 -4.69 -1.29 -11.88
CA PRO A 124 -4.79 -0.95 -10.45
C PRO A 124 -5.97 -0.02 -10.10
N VAL A 125 -6.34 0.89 -10.99
CA VAL A 125 -7.48 1.79 -10.80
C VAL A 125 -8.81 1.05 -10.94
N GLN A 126 -8.98 0.20 -11.96
CA GLN A 126 -10.18 -0.62 -12.14
C GLN A 126 -10.38 -1.63 -11.00
N LYS A 127 -9.29 -2.14 -10.44
CA LYS A 127 -9.31 -3.04 -9.28
C LYS A 127 -10.00 -2.42 -8.06
N ARG A 128 -9.85 -1.11 -7.85
CA ARG A 128 -10.54 -0.38 -6.76
C ARG A 128 -12.05 -0.45 -6.91
N GLU A 129 -12.54 -0.17 -8.11
CA GLU A 129 -13.97 -0.20 -8.41
C GLU A 129 -14.53 -1.64 -8.33
N ALA A 130 -13.79 -2.62 -8.84
CA ALA A 130 -14.19 -4.03 -8.78
C ALA A 130 -14.35 -4.51 -7.32
N LEU A 131 -13.43 -4.13 -6.42
CA LEU A 131 -13.46 -4.55 -5.02
C LEU A 131 -14.59 -3.89 -4.19
N LEU A 132 -15.22 -2.82 -4.68
CA LEU A 132 -16.46 -2.31 -4.08
C LEU A 132 -17.71 -3.10 -4.50
N GLN A 133 -17.59 -4.04 -5.44
CA GLN A 133 -18.74 -4.75 -6.01
C GLN A 133 -18.64 -6.28 -5.89
N ALA A 134 -17.42 -6.82 -5.83
CA ALA A 134 -17.19 -8.26 -5.77
C ALA A 134 -15.97 -8.61 -4.91
N ALA A 135 -16.05 -9.74 -4.22
CA ALA A 135 -14.87 -10.41 -3.66
C ALA A 135 -14.08 -11.10 -4.78
N VAL A 136 -12.79 -11.29 -4.56
CA VAL A 136 -11.91 -12.02 -5.47
C VAL A 136 -11.43 -13.29 -4.77
N LEU A 137 -11.70 -14.46 -5.34
CA LEU A 137 -11.19 -15.74 -4.85
C LEU A 137 -10.35 -16.42 -5.93
N ASN A 138 -9.66 -17.52 -5.58
CA ASN A 138 -8.93 -18.30 -6.58
C ASN A 138 -9.90 -18.92 -7.60
N ASP A 139 -9.42 -19.10 -8.83
CA ASP A 139 -10.22 -19.60 -9.97
C ASP A 139 -10.84 -20.99 -9.74
N THR A 140 -10.25 -21.78 -8.85
CA THR A 140 -10.71 -23.13 -8.51
C THR A 140 -11.67 -23.18 -7.33
N ASP A 141 -11.97 -22.05 -6.71
CA ASP A 141 -12.85 -22.01 -5.56
C ASP A 141 -14.32 -22.11 -6.00
N GLU A 142 -15.08 -22.98 -5.34
CA GLU A 142 -16.47 -23.28 -5.68
C GLU A 142 -17.45 -22.11 -5.47
N TYR A 143 -16.98 -21.05 -4.79
CA TYR A 143 -17.76 -19.86 -4.49
C TYR A 143 -17.65 -18.76 -5.55
N VAL A 144 -16.82 -18.92 -6.58
CA VAL A 144 -16.80 -18.01 -7.73
C VAL A 144 -18.13 -18.15 -8.47
N ASN A 145 -18.93 -17.10 -8.46
CA ASN A 145 -20.32 -17.11 -8.95
C ASN A 145 -20.63 -16.01 -9.97
N SER A 146 -19.67 -15.12 -10.22
CA SER A 146 -19.82 -13.96 -11.07
C SER A 146 -18.62 -13.79 -11.99
N ASP A 147 -18.74 -12.94 -13.00
CA ASP A 147 -17.68 -12.56 -13.92
C ASP A 147 -17.58 -11.02 -14.03
N LEU A 148 -16.57 -10.50 -14.76
CA LEU A 148 -16.40 -9.06 -14.96
C LEU A 148 -17.57 -8.38 -15.66
N SER A 149 -18.44 -9.12 -16.38
CA SER A 149 -19.60 -8.52 -17.03
C SER A 149 -20.73 -8.18 -16.04
N SER A 150 -20.68 -8.74 -14.85
CA SER A 150 -21.65 -8.52 -13.77
C SER A 150 -21.33 -7.29 -12.89
N ILE A 151 -20.14 -6.71 -13.05
CA ILE A 151 -19.69 -5.55 -12.27
C ILE A 151 -19.23 -4.42 -13.19
N SER A 152 -19.31 -3.18 -12.71
CA SER A 152 -18.78 -2.03 -13.44
C SER A 152 -17.28 -1.86 -13.14
N THR A 153 -16.49 -1.78 -14.20
CA THR A 153 -15.06 -1.42 -14.11
C THR A 153 -14.71 -0.33 -15.13
N GLU A 154 -15.71 0.49 -15.45
CA GLU A 154 -15.59 1.56 -16.44
C GLU A 154 -14.67 2.66 -15.91
N VAL A 155 -13.73 3.09 -16.76
CA VAL A 155 -12.83 4.20 -16.47
C VAL A 155 -12.78 5.13 -17.67
N TYR A 156 -12.65 6.42 -17.40
CA TYR A 156 -12.39 7.44 -18.39
C TYR A 156 -10.91 7.81 -18.35
N LYS A 157 -10.27 7.90 -19.53
CA LYS A 157 -8.85 8.29 -19.67
C LYS A 157 -8.79 9.59 -20.47
N PRO A 158 -8.72 10.76 -19.78
CA PRO A 158 -8.54 12.03 -20.45
C PRO A 158 -7.15 12.12 -21.09
N GLU A 159 -7.08 12.74 -22.28
CA GLU A 159 -5.82 13.11 -22.88
C GLU A 159 -5.16 14.26 -22.12
N PHE A 160 -3.84 14.37 -22.24
CA PHE A 160 -3.09 15.47 -21.67
C PHE A 160 -1.95 15.93 -22.58
N GLU A 161 -1.61 17.20 -22.47
CA GLU A 161 -0.45 17.81 -23.11
C GLU A 161 0.69 17.90 -22.09
N THR A 162 1.88 17.46 -22.48
CA THR A 162 3.09 17.55 -21.63
C THR A 162 3.82 18.86 -21.89
N VAL A 163 3.98 19.67 -20.87
CA VAL A 163 4.74 20.91 -20.90
C VAL A 163 6.01 20.76 -20.05
N LEU A 164 7.14 20.84 -20.70
CA LEU A 164 8.46 20.73 -20.08
C LEU A 164 8.97 22.11 -19.59
N PRO A 165 9.82 22.15 -18.56
CA PRO A 165 10.56 23.35 -18.21
C PRO A 165 11.47 23.78 -19.37
N LYS A 166 11.76 25.09 -19.47
CA LYS A 166 12.56 25.66 -20.58
C LYS A 166 13.94 25.01 -20.73
N ASP A 167 14.55 24.64 -19.62
CA ASP A 167 15.91 24.12 -19.57
C ASP A 167 16.05 22.96 -18.57
N GLY A 168 17.03 22.13 -18.81
CA GLY A 168 17.45 21.09 -17.86
C GLY A 168 16.57 19.84 -17.81
N CYS A 169 15.56 19.72 -18.67
CA CYS A 169 14.71 18.54 -18.76
C CYS A 169 14.31 18.25 -20.20
N VAL A 170 14.36 16.99 -20.60
CA VAL A 170 13.86 16.52 -21.90
C VAL A 170 13.21 15.15 -21.75
N ILE A 171 12.27 14.85 -22.65
CA ILE A 171 11.69 13.50 -22.78
C ILE A 171 12.13 12.91 -24.11
N GLN A 172 12.73 11.73 -24.07
CA GLN A 172 13.15 10.99 -25.27
C GLN A 172 12.89 9.49 -25.04
N ASN A 173 12.23 8.84 -25.99
CA ASN A 173 11.95 7.40 -25.95
C ASN A 173 11.36 6.94 -24.60
N ASN A 174 10.29 7.56 -24.15
CA ASN A 174 9.62 7.31 -22.88
C ASN A 174 10.56 7.36 -21.65
N THR A 175 11.52 8.28 -21.71
CA THR A 175 12.44 8.52 -20.61
C THR A 175 12.55 10.03 -20.36
N ILE A 176 12.23 10.43 -19.14
CA ILE A 176 12.45 11.79 -18.64
C ILE A 176 13.90 11.89 -18.18
N TYR A 177 14.67 12.78 -18.78
CA TYR A 177 16.00 13.14 -18.33
C TYR A 177 15.95 14.49 -17.65
N SER A 178 16.36 14.56 -16.40
CA SER A 178 16.38 15.79 -15.60
C SER A 178 17.77 16.06 -15.05
N GLN A 179 18.25 17.27 -15.21
CA GLN A 179 19.55 17.73 -14.69
C GLN A 179 19.42 18.48 -13.34
N SER A 180 18.20 18.85 -12.97
CA SER A 180 17.93 19.65 -11.76
C SER A 180 17.31 18.79 -10.66
N ASN A 181 17.50 19.22 -9.41
CA ASN A 181 16.86 18.56 -8.24
C ASN A 181 15.42 19.04 -8.01
N GLY A 182 14.66 19.28 -9.08
CA GLY A 182 13.28 19.73 -8.98
C GLY A 182 12.72 20.21 -10.29
N SER A 183 12.97 19.47 -11.39
CA SER A 183 12.31 19.73 -12.68
C SER A 183 10.82 19.51 -12.54
N GLU A 184 10.03 20.49 -12.89
CA GLU A 184 8.57 20.46 -12.90
C GLU A 184 8.07 20.22 -14.32
N ILE A 185 7.35 19.14 -14.51
CA ILE A 185 6.74 18.72 -15.75
C ILE A 185 5.24 18.87 -15.56
N HIS A 186 4.58 19.65 -16.39
CA HIS A 186 3.15 19.86 -16.31
C HIS A 186 2.41 18.97 -17.30
N LEU A 187 1.40 18.27 -16.84
CA LEU A 187 0.47 17.49 -17.65
C LEU A 187 -0.86 18.25 -17.66
N LYS A 188 -1.08 19.00 -18.74
CA LYS A 188 -2.31 19.80 -18.94
C LYS A 188 -3.42 18.91 -19.44
N THR A 189 -4.53 18.89 -18.73
CA THR A 189 -5.70 18.03 -19.00
C THR A 189 -7.00 18.78 -18.73
N SER A 190 -8.14 18.09 -18.83
CA SER A 190 -9.44 18.60 -18.38
C SER A 190 -10.22 17.45 -17.78
N VAL A 191 -10.28 17.43 -16.46
CA VAL A 191 -11.14 16.50 -15.69
C VAL A 191 -12.23 17.32 -15.02
N GLU A 192 -13.47 16.96 -15.28
CA GLU A 192 -14.66 17.59 -14.70
C GLU A 192 -15.03 17.00 -13.33
N GLU A 193 -16.03 17.54 -12.66
CA GLU A 193 -16.63 16.97 -11.45
C GLU A 193 -17.25 15.58 -11.73
N GLY A 194 -17.40 14.77 -10.68
CA GLY A 194 -18.04 13.46 -10.76
C GLY A 194 -17.11 12.28 -10.95
N TYR A 195 -15.81 12.52 -10.90
CA TYR A 195 -14.79 11.47 -11.02
C TYR A 195 -13.86 11.43 -9.82
N GLN A 196 -13.43 10.23 -9.45
CA GLN A 196 -12.22 10.04 -8.66
C GLN A 196 -11.05 9.89 -9.62
N THR A 197 -10.04 10.74 -9.50
CA THR A 197 -8.95 10.87 -10.46
C THR A 197 -7.65 10.30 -9.93
N TYR A 198 -6.96 9.57 -10.78
CA TYR A 198 -5.65 8.99 -10.51
C TYR A 198 -4.68 9.33 -11.64
N ILE A 199 -3.39 9.41 -11.31
CA ILE A 199 -2.31 9.29 -12.30
C ILE A 199 -1.59 7.97 -12.07
N GLN A 200 -1.41 7.21 -13.14
CA GLN A 200 -0.75 5.91 -13.13
C GLN A 200 0.53 5.95 -13.94
N PHE A 201 1.61 5.48 -13.33
CA PHE A 201 2.90 5.28 -13.96
C PHE A 201 3.13 3.79 -14.14
N ASN A 202 3.24 3.33 -15.37
CA ASN A 202 3.50 1.94 -15.70
C ASN A 202 4.99 1.72 -15.91
N ASN A 203 5.58 0.79 -15.15
CA ASN A 203 6.98 0.39 -15.23
C ASN A 203 7.96 1.58 -15.10
N LEU A 204 7.72 2.46 -14.13
CA LEU A 204 8.57 3.63 -13.86
C LEU A 204 9.87 3.20 -13.18
N ARG A 205 11.00 3.44 -13.84
CA ARG A 205 12.33 3.02 -13.40
C ARG A 205 13.29 4.20 -13.36
N TYR A 206 14.02 4.32 -12.28
CA TYR A 206 15.03 5.35 -12.10
C TYR A 206 16.43 4.84 -12.45
N THR A 207 17.23 5.70 -13.07
CA THR A 207 18.67 5.51 -13.28
C THR A 207 19.41 6.77 -12.88
N SER A 208 20.35 6.62 -11.95
CA SER A 208 21.22 7.72 -11.56
C SER A 208 22.25 8.01 -12.66
N LEU A 209 22.28 9.23 -13.14
CA LEU A 209 23.22 9.70 -14.16
C LEU A 209 24.01 10.88 -13.63
N SER A 210 25.32 10.96 -13.97
CA SER A 210 26.15 12.10 -13.65
C SER A 210 25.74 13.36 -14.42
N GLY A 211 26.09 14.53 -13.90
CA GLY A 211 25.78 15.79 -14.56
C GLY A 211 26.33 15.89 -15.99
N MET A 212 27.47 15.25 -16.27
CA MET A 212 28.04 15.19 -17.63
C MET A 212 27.22 14.30 -18.56
N GLN A 213 26.78 13.13 -18.05
CA GLN A 213 25.92 12.23 -18.82
C GLN A 213 24.60 12.94 -19.17
N LEU A 214 23.98 13.58 -18.20
CA LEU A 214 22.74 14.34 -18.40
C LEU A 214 22.95 15.51 -19.36
N LYS A 215 24.01 16.29 -19.20
CA LYS A 215 24.31 17.41 -20.12
C LYS A 215 24.50 16.96 -21.56
N LYS A 216 25.14 15.82 -21.77
CA LYS A 216 25.32 15.24 -23.12
C LYS A 216 23.97 14.85 -23.76
N ILE A 217 23.01 14.39 -22.97
CA ILE A 217 21.68 13.98 -23.45
C ILE A 217 20.76 15.19 -23.62
N ILE A 218 20.68 16.05 -22.60
CA ILE A 218 19.72 17.16 -22.54
C ILE A 218 20.15 18.31 -23.48
N SER A 219 21.44 18.59 -23.54
CA SER A 219 21.99 19.72 -24.31
C SER A 219 23.22 19.32 -25.14
N PRO A 220 23.06 18.43 -26.16
CA PRO A 220 24.18 17.89 -26.92
C PRO A 220 25.01 19.00 -27.61
N ASP A 221 24.36 20.03 -28.14
CA ASP A 221 25.06 21.16 -28.80
C ASP A 221 25.91 21.94 -27.79
N ALA A 222 25.39 22.21 -26.60
CA ALA A 222 26.15 22.88 -25.55
C ALA A 222 27.31 22.00 -25.05
N TYR A 223 27.12 20.68 -24.96
CA TYR A 223 28.18 19.75 -24.61
C TYR A 223 29.26 19.68 -25.68
N ASN A 224 28.89 19.67 -26.97
CA ASN A 224 29.81 19.60 -28.10
C ASN A 224 30.68 20.88 -28.25
N LYS A 225 30.16 22.03 -27.82
CA LYS A 225 30.88 23.32 -27.79
C LYS A 225 31.88 23.42 -26.65
N LEU A 226 31.85 22.54 -25.64
CA LEU A 226 32.81 22.53 -24.56
C LEU A 226 34.24 22.28 -25.08
N THR A 227 35.19 23.08 -24.61
CA THR A 227 36.61 22.88 -24.88
C THR A 227 37.10 21.57 -24.21
N THR A 228 38.22 21.07 -24.66
CA THR A 228 38.87 19.90 -24.04
C THR A 228 39.18 20.13 -22.55
N TYR A 229 39.54 21.36 -22.20
CA TYR A 229 39.80 21.73 -20.81
C TYR A 229 38.50 21.65 -19.95
N GLU A 230 37.42 22.23 -20.44
CA GLU A 230 36.12 22.18 -19.71
C GLU A 230 35.60 20.76 -19.56
N ARG A 231 35.69 19.94 -20.60
CA ARG A 231 35.33 18.50 -20.51
C ARG A 231 36.17 17.75 -19.48
N ARG A 232 37.49 18.00 -19.44
CA ARG A 232 38.37 17.40 -18.41
C ARG A 232 38.03 17.90 -17.02
N LYS A 233 37.73 19.18 -16.84
CA LYS A 233 37.34 19.75 -15.55
C LYS A 233 36.05 19.10 -15.03
N ILE A 234 35.03 18.94 -15.87
CA ILE A 234 33.79 18.27 -15.51
C ILE A 234 34.06 16.80 -15.17
N SER A 235 34.79 16.07 -16.03
CA SER A 235 35.13 14.68 -15.79
C SER A 235 35.91 14.48 -14.50
N TYR A 236 36.78 15.42 -14.13
CA TYR A 236 37.50 15.37 -12.87
C TYR A 236 36.60 15.65 -11.65
N SER A 237 35.64 16.60 -11.76
CA SER A 237 34.69 16.87 -10.69
C SER A 237 33.73 15.70 -10.43
N GLU A 238 33.48 14.86 -11.45
CA GLU A 238 32.64 13.67 -11.35
C GLU A 238 33.41 12.37 -11.05
N LYS A 239 34.71 12.45 -10.84
CA LYS A 239 35.53 11.26 -10.55
C LYS A 239 35.03 10.43 -9.37
N ASN A 240 34.38 11.10 -8.41
CA ASN A 240 33.82 10.48 -7.22
C ASN A 240 32.29 10.39 -7.27
N PHE A 241 31.69 10.44 -8.48
CA PHE A 241 30.25 10.26 -8.62
C PHE A 241 29.86 8.86 -8.14
N VAL A 242 28.99 8.83 -7.14
CA VAL A 242 28.36 7.60 -6.64
C VAL A 242 26.91 7.61 -7.10
N PRO A 243 26.48 6.64 -7.91
CA PRO A 243 25.09 6.54 -8.33
C PRO A 243 24.16 6.38 -7.15
N SER A 244 23.08 7.15 -7.11
CA SER A 244 22.01 6.95 -6.14
C SER A 244 21.24 5.68 -6.49
N THR A 245 20.85 4.92 -5.48
CA THR A 245 20.02 3.73 -5.64
C THR A 245 18.52 4.03 -5.55
N TYR A 246 18.14 5.29 -5.32
CA TYR A 246 16.75 5.73 -5.31
C TYR A 246 16.64 7.21 -5.75
N ALA A 247 15.45 7.60 -6.16
CA ALA A 247 15.05 8.98 -6.37
C ALA A 247 13.67 9.24 -5.76
N SER A 248 13.40 10.49 -5.40
CA SER A 248 12.07 10.92 -4.98
C SER A 248 11.38 11.65 -6.12
N ALA A 249 10.08 11.38 -6.29
CA ALA A 249 9.20 12.12 -7.17
C ALA A 249 8.04 12.70 -6.35
N VAL A 250 7.50 13.82 -6.82
CA VAL A 250 6.31 14.45 -6.23
C VAL A 250 5.29 14.66 -7.33
N VAL A 251 4.08 14.21 -7.10
CA VAL A 251 2.92 14.52 -7.95
C VAL A 251 2.03 15.48 -7.18
N SER A 252 1.56 16.51 -7.84
CA SER A 252 0.56 17.44 -7.30
C SER A 252 -0.41 17.89 -8.38
N SER A 253 -1.61 18.29 -8.00
CA SER A 253 -2.61 18.85 -8.90
C SER A 253 -2.99 20.27 -8.50
N ASP A 254 -3.57 21.02 -9.42
CA ASP A 254 -4.15 22.35 -9.16
C ASP A 254 -5.40 22.28 -8.27
N SER A 255 -5.98 21.08 -8.09
CA SER A 255 -7.05 20.81 -7.12
C SER A 255 -6.56 20.75 -5.66
N GLY A 256 -5.25 20.72 -5.43
CA GLY A 256 -4.61 20.72 -4.11
C GLY A 256 -4.01 19.38 -3.67
N ALA A 257 -4.30 18.26 -4.36
CA ALA A 257 -3.69 16.98 -4.05
C ALA A 257 -2.15 17.04 -4.21
N ARG A 258 -1.45 16.34 -3.31
CA ARG A 258 0.02 16.24 -3.36
C ARG A 258 0.50 14.96 -2.69
N THR A 259 1.27 14.18 -3.42
CA THR A 259 1.89 12.94 -2.93
C THR A 259 3.35 12.91 -3.31
N SER A 260 4.20 12.43 -2.41
CA SER A 260 5.61 12.16 -2.68
C SER A 260 5.88 10.68 -2.56
N PHE A 261 6.69 10.13 -3.46
CA PHE A 261 7.06 8.73 -3.42
C PHE A 261 8.51 8.52 -3.87
N SER A 262 9.07 7.39 -3.49
CA SER A 262 10.43 7.00 -3.83
C SER A 262 10.43 5.94 -4.91
N ILE A 263 11.36 6.04 -5.85
CA ILE A 263 11.59 5.07 -6.92
C ILE A 263 12.94 4.43 -6.66
N SER A 264 12.94 3.20 -6.15
CA SER A 264 14.17 2.46 -5.85
C SER A 264 14.66 1.68 -7.05
N THR A 265 15.98 1.55 -7.18
CA THR A 265 16.60 0.66 -8.18
C THR A 265 16.75 -0.75 -7.61
N PRO A 266 16.93 -1.79 -8.46
CA PRO A 266 17.19 -3.15 -8.01
C PRO A 266 18.42 -3.31 -7.09
N ASN A 267 19.30 -2.32 -7.05
CA ASN A 267 20.49 -2.32 -6.17
C ASN A 267 20.24 -1.65 -4.80
N HIS A 268 19.02 -1.19 -4.55
CA HIS A 268 18.65 -0.63 -3.26
C HIS A 268 18.28 -1.75 -2.28
N ASP A 269 18.74 -1.66 -1.02
CA ASP A 269 18.57 -2.73 -0.01
C ASP A 269 17.09 -3.07 0.27
N TYR A 270 16.19 -2.09 0.07
CA TYR A 270 14.75 -2.25 0.31
C TYR A 270 13.93 -2.25 -0.99
N TYR A 271 14.52 -2.64 -2.12
CA TYR A 271 13.80 -2.73 -3.37
C TYR A 271 12.72 -3.82 -3.32
N SER A 272 11.47 -3.44 -3.50
CA SER A 272 10.31 -4.35 -3.43
C SER A 272 9.92 -4.98 -4.78
N GLY A 273 10.55 -4.56 -5.89
CA GLY A 273 10.15 -4.97 -7.24
C GLY A 273 8.93 -4.23 -7.77
N ILE A 274 8.43 -3.20 -7.08
CA ILE A 274 7.31 -2.38 -7.53
C ILE A 274 7.85 -1.28 -8.43
N ASN A 275 7.32 -1.21 -9.65
CA ASN A 275 7.62 -0.17 -10.64
C ASN A 275 6.34 0.48 -11.19
N ASP A 276 5.17 -0.04 -10.82
CA ASP A 276 3.87 0.53 -11.16
C ASP A 276 3.38 1.36 -9.98
N PHE A 277 3.08 2.63 -10.23
CA PHE A 277 2.67 3.57 -9.19
C PHE A 277 1.34 4.21 -9.57
N THR A 278 0.39 4.19 -8.65
CA THR A 278 -0.90 4.85 -8.81
C THR A 278 -1.05 5.90 -7.73
N VAL A 279 -1.22 7.16 -8.12
CA VAL A 279 -1.36 8.29 -7.20
C VAL A 279 -2.78 8.82 -7.28
N ASN A 280 -3.44 8.87 -6.13
CA ASN A 280 -4.75 9.50 -5.99
C ASN A 280 -4.63 11.03 -6.07
N LEU A 281 -5.46 11.66 -6.90
CA LEU A 281 -5.52 13.11 -7.10
C LEU A 281 -6.82 13.74 -6.58
N GLY A 282 -7.72 12.92 -5.99
CA GLY A 282 -8.99 13.36 -5.44
C GLY A 282 -10.12 13.39 -6.46
N ASP A 283 -11.21 14.03 -6.06
CA ASP A 283 -12.48 14.07 -6.80
C ASP A 283 -12.87 15.46 -7.32
N LYS A 284 -11.99 16.44 -7.17
CA LYS A 284 -12.21 17.81 -7.68
C LYS A 284 -11.75 17.93 -9.14
N PRO A 285 -12.30 18.90 -9.89
CA PRO A 285 -11.85 19.19 -11.25
C PRO A 285 -10.35 19.47 -11.32
N ILE A 286 -9.68 18.95 -12.35
CA ILE A 286 -8.23 19.08 -12.54
C ILE A 286 -7.94 19.59 -13.96
N LYS A 287 -7.08 20.62 -14.05
CA LYS A 287 -6.58 21.18 -15.31
C LYS A 287 -5.06 21.03 -15.46
N ASP A 288 -4.36 20.86 -14.35
CA ASP A 288 -2.91 20.77 -14.34
C ASP A 288 -2.43 19.76 -13.28
N ILE A 289 -1.64 18.80 -13.72
CA ILE A 289 -0.94 17.88 -12.84
C ILE A 289 0.56 18.16 -12.98
N THR A 290 1.23 18.43 -11.89
CA THR A 290 2.66 18.69 -11.86
C THR A 290 3.42 17.47 -11.35
N LEU A 291 4.28 16.90 -12.20
CA LEU A 291 5.26 15.90 -11.81
C LEU A 291 6.61 16.58 -11.57
N ARG A 292 7.10 16.55 -10.34
CA ARG A 292 8.40 17.07 -9.94
C ARG A 292 9.37 15.93 -9.69
N VAL A 293 10.49 15.93 -10.43
CA VAL A 293 11.52 14.89 -10.35
C VAL A 293 12.90 15.47 -10.06
N GLY A 294 13.75 14.67 -9.41
CA GLY A 294 15.14 15.01 -9.16
C GLY A 294 16.04 14.79 -10.38
N SER A 295 17.36 14.93 -10.18
CA SER A 295 18.35 14.66 -11.23
C SER A 295 18.45 13.18 -11.54
N GLY A 296 18.44 12.80 -12.82
CA GLY A 296 18.57 11.42 -13.31
C GLY A 296 17.73 11.14 -14.55
N ALA A 297 17.54 9.86 -14.82
CA ALA A 297 16.71 9.36 -15.91
C ALA A 297 15.56 8.52 -15.31
N TYR A 298 14.35 8.74 -15.81
CA TYR A 298 13.11 8.10 -15.38
C TYR A 298 12.45 7.48 -16.61
N ALA A 299 12.71 6.20 -16.83
CA ALA A 299 12.12 5.44 -17.93
C ALA A 299 10.75 4.90 -17.51
N TYR A 300 9.76 4.92 -18.38
CA TYR A 300 8.42 4.42 -18.16
C TYR A 300 7.85 3.81 -19.43
N ASP A 301 6.89 2.90 -19.30
CA ASP A 301 6.16 2.36 -20.44
C ASP A 301 5.02 3.30 -20.85
N SER A 302 4.24 3.77 -19.89
CA SER A 302 3.21 4.80 -20.07
C SER A 302 2.96 5.62 -18.81
N ILE A 303 2.42 6.83 -19.00
CA ILE A 303 1.83 7.66 -17.95
C ILE A 303 0.39 7.91 -18.38
N GLU A 304 -0.56 7.62 -17.50
CA GLU A 304 -1.98 7.72 -17.80
C GLU A 304 -2.71 8.48 -16.71
N ILE A 305 -3.66 9.35 -17.07
CA ILE A 305 -4.64 9.92 -16.18
C ILE A 305 -5.87 9.02 -16.29
N ILE A 306 -6.36 8.50 -15.16
CA ILE A 306 -7.47 7.53 -15.12
C ILE A 306 -8.50 8.03 -14.13
N CYS A 307 -9.75 8.10 -14.57
CA CYS A 307 -10.86 8.62 -13.80
C CYS A 307 -11.93 7.54 -13.62
N ILE A 308 -12.32 7.27 -12.37
CA ILE A 308 -13.45 6.39 -12.04
C ILE A 308 -14.68 7.27 -11.89
N PRO A 309 -15.79 7.01 -12.60
CA PRO A 309 -17.07 7.69 -12.37
C PRO A 309 -17.58 7.42 -10.94
N LYS A 310 -17.99 8.46 -10.22
CA LYS A 310 -18.53 8.30 -8.85
C LYS A 310 -20.03 8.02 -8.82
N THR A 311 -20.64 7.75 -9.94
CA THR A 311 -22.10 7.54 -10.08
C THR A 311 -22.63 6.48 -9.11
N ASP A 312 -21.96 5.31 -9.07
CA ASP A 312 -22.38 4.16 -8.27
C ASP A 312 -21.57 3.98 -6.97
N TYR A 313 -20.57 4.83 -6.77
CA TYR A 313 -19.65 4.74 -5.62
C TYR A 313 -20.39 4.64 -4.27
N LYS A 314 -21.32 5.58 -4.01
CA LYS A 314 -22.09 5.58 -2.76
C LYS A 314 -23.04 4.41 -2.64
N ALA A 315 -23.65 3.98 -3.74
CA ALA A 315 -24.53 2.81 -3.75
C ALA A 315 -23.75 1.52 -3.42
N ASN A 316 -22.58 1.35 -4.02
CA ASN A 316 -21.71 0.21 -3.77
C ASN A 316 -21.20 0.17 -2.31
N LEU A 317 -20.78 1.32 -1.76
CA LEU A 317 -20.39 1.41 -0.35
C LEU A 317 -21.53 1.05 0.60
N ASN A 318 -22.75 1.57 0.35
CA ASN A 318 -23.91 1.30 1.18
C ASN A 318 -24.29 -0.18 1.13
N ALA A 319 -24.23 -0.81 -0.05
CA ALA A 319 -24.50 -2.23 -0.21
C ALA A 319 -23.51 -3.10 0.60
N LEU A 320 -22.22 -2.77 0.58
CA LEU A 320 -21.22 -3.47 1.39
C LEU A 320 -21.37 -3.20 2.89
N ALA A 321 -21.86 -2.04 3.28
CA ALA A 321 -22.06 -1.69 4.68
C ALA A 321 -23.33 -2.26 5.30
N GLU A 322 -24.29 -2.75 4.50
CA GLU A 322 -25.60 -3.20 4.96
C GLU A 322 -25.51 -4.43 5.87
N GLU A 323 -24.79 -5.45 5.46
CA GLU A 323 -24.59 -6.66 6.24
C GLU A 323 -23.12 -6.78 6.69
N HIS A 324 -22.90 -6.67 7.99
CA HIS A 324 -21.57 -6.71 8.59
C HIS A 324 -21.59 -7.37 9.97
N LEU A 325 -20.42 -7.68 10.52
CA LEU A 325 -20.32 -8.24 11.87
C LEU A 325 -20.78 -7.23 12.92
N GLU A 326 -21.81 -7.63 13.66
CA GLU A 326 -22.29 -6.94 14.87
C GLU A 326 -21.66 -7.54 16.12
N ASP A 327 -21.81 -6.87 17.27
CA ASP A 327 -21.24 -7.28 18.57
C ASP A 327 -19.75 -7.65 18.48
N LEU A 328 -19.01 -6.87 17.68
CA LEU A 328 -17.62 -7.12 17.37
C LEU A 328 -16.74 -7.02 18.62
N ASN A 329 -16.04 -8.11 18.94
CA ASN A 329 -15.01 -8.17 19.95
C ASN A 329 -13.67 -8.56 19.32
N ILE A 330 -12.67 -7.68 19.43
CA ILE A 330 -11.32 -7.91 18.93
C ILE A 330 -10.37 -8.01 20.13
N ALA A 331 -9.88 -9.21 20.39
CA ALA A 331 -8.86 -9.50 21.38
C ALA A 331 -7.52 -9.83 20.71
N VAL A 332 -6.47 -10.05 21.50
CA VAL A 332 -5.09 -10.24 20.99
C VAL A 332 -4.98 -11.39 19.96
N ASN A 333 -5.70 -12.50 20.20
CA ASN A 333 -5.63 -13.70 19.35
C ASN A 333 -7.02 -14.23 18.96
N GLU A 334 -8.04 -13.43 19.13
CA GLU A 334 -9.42 -13.82 18.86
C GLU A 334 -10.23 -12.62 18.36
N ILE A 335 -10.99 -12.85 17.29
CA ILE A 335 -11.98 -11.91 16.76
C ILE A 335 -13.31 -12.65 16.79
N SER A 336 -14.36 -12.03 17.34
CA SER A 336 -15.68 -12.61 17.34
C SER A 336 -16.76 -11.57 17.09
N GLY A 337 -17.87 -12.02 16.52
CA GLY A 337 -19.05 -11.21 16.23
C GLY A 337 -20.20 -12.08 15.79
N SER A 338 -21.34 -11.47 15.52
CA SER A 338 -22.53 -12.11 14.96
C SER A 338 -22.91 -11.44 13.65
N ILE A 339 -23.53 -12.17 12.75
CA ILE A 339 -24.05 -11.65 11.48
C ILE A 339 -25.32 -12.37 11.10
N LYS A 340 -26.25 -11.65 10.49
CA LYS A 340 -27.48 -12.19 9.92
C LYS A 340 -27.48 -11.94 8.43
N LEU A 341 -27.66 -13.00 7.65
CA LEU A 341 -27.65 -12.98 6.19
C LEU A 341 -28.99 -13.40 5.63
N GLU A 342 -29.50 -12.68 4.63
CA GLU A 342 -30.72 -13.04 3.92
C GLU A 342 -30.47 -14.09 2.81
N SER A 343 -29.24 -14.15 2.29
CA SER A 343 -28.80 -15.10 1.25
C SER A 343 -27.38 -15.59 1.52
N ASP A 344 -26.94 -16.60 0.75
CA ASP A 344 -25.56 -17.11 0.80
C ASP A 344 -24.60 -16.01 0.33
N LYS A 345 -23.61 -15.66 1.15
CA LYS A 345 -22.64 -14.60 0.88
C LYS A 345 -21.23 -14.96 1.35
N VAL A 346 -20.26 -14.18 0.91
CA VAL A 346 -18.89 -14.29 1.38
C VAL A 346 -18.61 -13.18 2.38
N LEU A 347 -18.40 -13.54 3.64
CA LEU A 347 -17.96 -12.63 4.69
C LEU A 347 -16.48 -12.28 4.46
N PHE A 348 -16.20 -11.02 4.18
CA PHE A 348 -14.85 -10.47 4.03
C PHE A 348 -14.37 -9.85 5.33
N LEU A 349 -13.11 -10.10 5.63
CA LEU A 349 -12.44 -9.62 6.84
C LEU A 349 -11.15 -8.90 6.43
N SER A 350 -11.04 -7.62 6.72
CA SER A 350 -9.86 -6.81 6.40
C SER A 350 -8.65 -7.11 7.32
N ILE A 351 -8.40 -8.39 7.54
CA ILE A 351 -7.21 -8.90 8.23
C ILE A 351 -6.33 -9.67 7.24
N PRO A 352 -5.00 -9.58 7.33
CA PRO A 352 -4.10 -10.32 6.46
C PRO A 352 -4.36 -11.81 6.52
N TYR A 353 -4.47 -12.45 5.33
CA TYR A 353 -4.60 -13.90 5.25
C TYR A 353 -3.34 -14.57 5.79
N ASN A 354 -3.53 -15.47 6.75
CA ASN A 354 -2.45 -16.25 7.33
C ASN A 354 -2.98 -17.64 7.74
N GLU A 355 -2.23 -18.69 7.47
CA GLU A 355 -2.59 -20.09 7.78
C GLU A 355 -2.69 -20.39 9.29
N ASN A 356 -2.27 -19.45 10.13
CA ASN A 356 -2.39 -19.56 11.59
C ASN A 356 -3.78 -19.15 12.11
N TRP A 357 -4.62 -18.55 11.27
CA TRP A 357 -6.02 -18.31 11.58
C TRP A 357 -6.83 -19.61 11.46
N THR A 358 -7.76 -19.80 12.38
CA THR A 358 -8.82 -20.83 12.33
C THR A 358 -10.15 -20.14 12.57
N ALA A 359 -11.12 -20.36 11.69
CA ALA A 359 -12.46 -19.79 11.81
C ALA A 359 -13.47 -20.85 12.31
N TYR A 360 -14.43 -20.36 13.04
CA TYR A 360 -15.60 -21.14 13.50
C TYR A 360 -16.86 -20.35 13.15
N ALA A 361 -17.83 -21.01 12.55
CA ALA A 361 -19.19 -20.52 12.37
C ALA A 361 -20.10 -21.41 13.23
N ASP A 362 -20.87 -20.81 14.14
CA ASP A 362 -21.79 -21.50 15.06
C ASP A 362 -21.14 -22.59 15.91
N GLY A 363 -19.86 -22.46 16.17
CA GLY A 363 -19.04 -23.40 16.95
C GLY A 363 -18.40 -24.53 16.13
N GLU A 364 -18.73 -24.66 14.86
CA GLU A 364 -18.11 -25.62 13.94
C GLU A 364 -16.96 -24.95 13.17
N GLU A 365 -15.85 -25.68 12.98
CA GLU A 365 -14.71 -25.18 12.23
C GLU A 365 -15.06 -25.02 10.73
N THR A 366 -14.77 -23.87 10.16
CA THR A 366 -15.04 -23.54 8.76
C THR A 366 -13.78 -23.12 8.03
N ALA A 367 -13.76 -23.24 6.70
CA ALA A 367 -12.63 -22.85 5.88
C ALA A 367 -12.48 -21.34 5.81
N ILE A 368 -11.22 -20.88 5.80
CA ILE A 368 -10.85 -19.50 5.50
C ILE A 368 -10.22 -19.49 4.12
N TYR A 369 -10.72 -18.63 3.26
CA TYR A 369 -10.21 -18.40 1.92
C TYR A 369 -9.36 -17.14 1.88
N LYS A 370 -8.36 -17.14 1.01
CA LYS A 370 -7.61 -15.93 0.70
C LYS A 370 -8.41 -15.12 -0.32
N ALA A 371 -8.88 -13.95 0.09
CA ALA A 371 -9.68 -13.06 -0.75
C ALA A 371 -8.96 -11.75 -1.04
N ASN A 372 -9.35 -11.08 -2.13
CA ASN A 372 -8.88 -9.76 -2.53
C ASN A 372 -7.34 -9.66 -2.46
N THR A 373 -6.66 -10.70 -2.93
CA THR A 373 -5.20 -10.86 -2.97
C THR A 373 -4.52 -11.03 -1.62
N GLY A 374 -5.04 -10.45 -0.53
CA GLY A 374 -4.31 -10.38 0.72
C GLY A 374 -5.10 -10.62 2.01
N PHE A 375 -6.41 -10.76 1.95
CA PHE A 375 -7.28 -10.77 3.13
C PHE A 375 -7.97 -12.11 3.37
N CYS A 376 -8.69 -12.22 4.48
CA CYS A 376 -9.46 -13.41 4.82
C CYS A 376 -10.90 -13.29 4.36
N ALA A 377 -11.48 -14.42 3.93
CA ALA A 377 -12.91 -14.53 3.66
C ALA A 377 -13.47 -15.88 4.15
N ILE A 378 -14.74 -15.88 4.53
CA ILE A 378 -15.48 -17.04 5.01
C ILE A 378 -16.81 -17.10 4.26
N PRO A 379 -17.06 -18.10 3.41
CA PRO A 379 -18.38 -18.32 2.83
C PRO A 379 -19.39 -18.73 3.89
N LEU A 380 -20.55 -18.08 3.88
CA LEU A 380 -21.63 -18.32 4.83
C LEU A 380 -22.95 -18.58 4.09
N LYS A 381 -23.79 -19.41 4.66
CA LYS A 381 -25.16 -19.62 4.18
C LYS A 381 -26.10 -18.53 4.70
N ALA A 382 -27.31 -18.44 4.14
CA ALA A 382 -28.36 -17.61 4.70
C ALA A 382 -28.67 -18.05 6.15
N GLY A 383 -28.86 -17.09 7.05
CA GLY A 383 -29.15 -17.36 8.47
C GLY A 383 -28.43 -16.42 9.43
N GLU A 384 -28.61 -16.70 10.72
CA GLU A 384 -27.87 -16.02 11.78
C GLU A 384 -26.64 -16.85 12.17
N HIS A 385 -25.47 -16.21 12.18
CA HIS A 385 -24.20 -16.87 12.45
C HIS A 385 -23.42 -16.17 13.56
N LYS A 386 -22.81 -16.99 14.42
CA LYS A 386 -21.79 -16.53 15.38
C LYS A 386 -20.42 -16.91 14.84
N ILE A 387 -19.63 -15.89 14.51
CA ILE A 387 -18.30 -16.06 13.90
C ILE A 387 -17.23 -15.88 14.99
N VAL A 388 -16.27 -16.79 15.02
CA VAL A 388 -15.09 -16.70 15.91
C VAL A 388 -13.84 -17.07 15.11
N LEU A 389 -12.88 -16.15 15.02
CA LEU A 389 -11.56 -16.42 14.47
C LEU A 389 -10.55 -16.52 15.61
N LYS A 390 -9.68 -17.54 15.55
CA LYS A 390 -8.61 -17.74 16.54
C LYS A 390 -7.25 -17.81 15.85
N TYR A 391 -6.32 -16.98 16.31
CA TYR A 391 -4.95 -17.00 15.81
C TYR A 391 -4.08 -17.88 16.71
N LYS A 392 -3.42 -18.87 16.11
CA LYS A 392 -2.46 -19.74 16.82
C LYS A 392 -1.24 -19.97 15.94
N ASN A 393 -0.12 -19.36 16.32
CA ASN A 393 1.13 -19.62 15.62
C ASN A 393 1.57 -21.08 15.84
N LYS A 394 1.35 -21.91 14.82
CA LYS A 394 1.63 -23.36 14.84
C LYS A 394 3.13 -23.64 15.04
N GLN A 395 3.99 -22.78 14.49
CA GLN A 395 5.44 -22.94 14.55
C GLN A 395 6.01 -22.56 15.92
N LEU A 396 5.34 -21.69 16.68
CA LEU A 396 5.81 -21.26 18.00
C LEU A 396 5.91 -22.42 19.00
N LYS A 397 4.96 -23.36 18.97
CA LYS A 397 4.98 -24.55 19.82
C LYS A 397 6.18 -25.45 19.49
N LEU A 398 6.44 -25.69 18.22
CA LEU A 398 7.57 -26.50 17.77
C LEU A 398 8.90 -25.82 18.10
N SER A 399 9.04 -24.54 17.82
CA SER A 399 10.24 -23.75 18.13
C SER A 399 10.53 -23.70 19.62
N SER A 400 9.49 -23.55 20.44
CA SER A 400 9.62 -23.56 21.91
C SER A 400 10.10 -24.94 22.40
N ALA A 401 9.56 -26.03 21.88
CA ALA A 401 10.00 -27.37 22.23
C ALA A 401 11.47 -27.61 21.84
N VAL A 402 11.87 -27.22 20.65
CA VAL A 402 13.28 -27.30 20.20
C VAL A 402 14.19 -26.47 21.09
N SER A 403 13.77 -25.25 21.45
CA SER A 403 14.55 -24.39 22.36
C SER A 403 14.71 -25.02 23.75
N VAL A 404 13.66 -25.59 24.32
CA VAL A 404 13.73 -26.29 25.62
C VAL A 404 14.70 -27.47 25.55
N VAL A 405 14.64 -28.29 24.50
CA VAL A 405 15.55 -29.41 24.29
C VAL A 405 17.00 -28.91 24.15
N GLY A 406 17.20 -27.82 23.39
CA GLY A 406 18.52 -27.20 23.22
C GLY A 406 19.11 -26.70 24.55
N PHE A 407 18.32 -25.99 25.34
CA PHE A 407 18.74 -25.54 26.68
C PHE A 407 19.03 -26.69 27.64
N ALA A 408 18.22 -27.74 27.64
CA ALA A 408 18.46 -28.92 28.45
C ALA A 408 19.78 -29.63 28.05
N GLY A 409 19.99 -29.80 26.73
CA GLY A 409 21.22 -30.35 26.19
C GLY A 409 22.48 -29.54 26.56
N PHE A 410 22.37 -28.21 26.48
CA PHE A 410 23.43 -27.29 26.90
C PHE A 410 23.71 -27.43 28.41
N ALA A 411 22.72 -27.45 29.26
CA ALA A 411 22.87 -27.61 30.71
C ALA A 411 23.54 -28.93 31.06
N VAL A 412 23.12 -30.04 30.42
CA VAL A 412 23.75 -31.36 30.61
C VAL A 412 25.22 -31.35 30.20
N THR A 413 25.54 -30.71 29.06
CA THR A 413 26.95 -30.59 28.58
C THR A 413 27.81 -29.80 29.56
N VAL A 414 27.31 -28.65 30.06
CA VAL A 414 28.02 -27.85 31.06
C VAL A 414 28.26 -28.66 32.33
N ALA A 415 27.23 -29.34 32.83
CA ALA A 415 27.37 -30.20 34.02
C ALA A 415 28.41 -31.34 33.80
N ALA A 416 28.39 -32.00 32.67
CA ALA A 416 29.35 -33.05 32.33
C ALA A 416 30.78 -32.53 32.26
N VAL A 417 30.98 -31.34 31.66
CA VAL A 417 32.33 -30.68 31.61
C VAL A 417 32.81 -30.32 33.03
N GLU A 418 31.95 -29.77 33.85
CA GLU A 418 32.26 -29.42 35.26
C GLU A 418 32.64 -30.65 36.06
N ILE A 419 31.88 -31.73 35.97
CA ILE A 419 32.18 -33.02 36.63
C ILE A 419 33.53 -33.58 36.15
N SER A 420 33.77 -33.54 34.86
CA SER A 420 35.04 -34.00 34.26
C SER A 420 36.25 -33.18 34.74
N ARG A 421 36.10 -31.85 34.87
CA ARG A 421 37.13 -30.96 35.42
C ARG A 421 37.41 -31.25 36.90
N LYS A 422 36.40 -31.49 37.70
CA LYS A 422 36.52 -31.84 39.12
C LYS A 422 37.26 -33.20 39.27
N LYS A 423 36.88 -34.19 38.45
CA LYS A 423 37.60 -35.51 38.47
C LYS A 423 39.07 -35.37 38.12
N LYS A 424 39.43 -34.59 37.08
CA LYS A 424 40.83 -34.35 36.70
C LYS A 424 41.64 -33.68 37.82
N LYS A 425 41.07 -32.68 38.50
CA LYS A 425 41.72 -32.03 39.67
C LYS A 425 41.93 -32.97 40.84
N SER A 426 41.02 -33.90 41.12
CA SER A 426 41.13 -34.88 42.15
C SER A 426 42.21 -35.97 41.87
N THR A 427 42.52 -36.24 40.60
CA THR A 427 43.52 -37.22 40.22
C THR A 427 44.95 -36.61 40.18
N THR A 428 45.10 -35.30 40.14
CA THR A 428 46.39 -34.60 40.09
C THR A 428 46.93 -34.27 41.49
N ILE A 429 46.12 -34.50 42.58
CA ILE A 429 46.45 -34.24 43.98
C ILE A 429 46.80 -35.57 44.72
N LYS A 430 46.83 -36.69 44.06
CA LYS A 430 47.40 -37.93 44.53
C LYS A 430 48.73 -38.19 43.83
#